data_3510c9bd160ae218b1e701e497906349
#
_entry.id   3510c9bd160ae218b1e701e497906349
#
_cell.length_a   1.000
_cell.length_b   1.000
_cell.length_c   1.000
_cell.angle_alpha   90.00
_cell.angle_beta   90.00
_cell.angle_gamma   90.00
#
_symmetry.space_group_name_H-M   'P 1'
#
loop_
_entity.id
_entity.type
_entity.pdbx_description
1 polymer ?
#
loop_
_entity_poly.entity_id
_entity_poly.type
_entity_poly.pdbx_seq_one_letter_code
_entity_poly.pdbx_strand_id
1 'polypeptide(L)'
;MTSRVPTATTATRSTATGGTVLTAAEYPAAVRAGALVVDIRSRAQRERQGVLAGAIAVEARPAVDLIDPRSAAPLAAVGEGREVVLVSDDGLDAELFALELHSRGVRGVRAVDGGHGALRAARALALLSDAEHLLRERSAISAH
;
A
#
# COMPACT_ATOMS: atom_id res chain seq x y z
N MET A 1 6.07 45.62 0.23
CA MET A 1 6.11 44.71 0.64
C MET A 1 5.84 43.63 -0.12
N THR A 2 6.45 42.86 -0.47
CA THR A 2 6.17 41.92 -1.33
C THR A 2 6.11 40.67 -0.71
N SER A 3 5.17 40.09 -0.78
CA SER A 3 5.03 38.89 -0.21
C SER A 3 5.38 37.87 -1.13
N ARG A 4 6.16 37.04 -0.97
CA ARG A 4 6.43 36.08 -1.78
C ARG A 4 5.78 34.87 -1.46
N VAL A 5 5.14 34.31 -2.12
CA VAL A 5 4.47 33.13 -1.94
C VAL A 5 5.33 32.03 -2.33
N PRO A 6 5.56 31.16 -1.63
CA PRO A 6 6.40 30.11 -1.94
C PRO A 6 5.76 29.22 -2.85
N THR A 7 6.37 28.87 -3.75
CA THR A 7 5.79 28.06 -4.67
C THR A 7 5.89 26.75 -4.14
N ALA A 8 5.09 26.26 -3.94
CA ALA A 8 5.00 25.04 -3.45
C ALA A 8 5.48 24.06 -4.17
N THR A 9 6.10 23.47 -4.04
CA THR A 9 6.56 22.59 -4.73
C THR A 9 6.25 21.49 -4.45
N THR A 10 5.94 20.93 -4.47
CA THR A 10 5.68 19.92 -4.35
C THR A 10 5.65 18.83 -4.18
N ALA A 11 5.37 18.49 -4.35
CA ALA A 11 5.25 17.43 -4.39
C ALA A 11 5.61 16.41 -3.79
N THR A 12 6.08 15.95 -3.97
CA THR A 12 6.60 14.94 -3.57
C THR A 12 6.34 14.51 -2.32
N ARG A 13 6.17 14.93 -1.69
CA ARG A 13 6.04 14.56 -0.62
C ARG A 13 5.32 13.75 -0.19
N SER A 14 4.86 13.63 -0.56
CA SER A 14 4.03 12.85 -0.31
C SER A 14 4.19 12.10 0.68
N THR A 15 4.78 11.95 0.74
CA THR A 15 5.06 11.21 1.44
C THR A 15 4.64 11.20 2.62
N ALA A 16 4.21 10.88 2.70
CA ALA A 16 4.03 10.61 3.75
C ALA A 16 3.51 11.08 4.76
N THR A 17 3.45 11.70 4.96
CA THR A 17 3.04 12.24 5.91
C THR A 17 1.79 12.25 6.27
N GLY A 18 1.20 11.91 6.91
CA GLY A 18 -0.04 12.06 7.33
C GLY A 18 -1.13 11.48 6.65
N GLY A 19 -1.00 11.05 5.54
CA GLY A 19 -2.10 10.47 4.82
C GLY A 19 -2.41 9.08 5.33
N THR A 20 -3.66 8.68 5.20
CA THR A 20 -4.08 7.34 5.58
C THR A 20 -4.20 6.42 4.38
N VAL A 21 -3.90 6.92 3.19
CA VAL A 21 -4.12 6.19 1.96
C VAL A 21 -2.86 6.16 1.11
N LEU A 22 -2.64 5.04 0.47
CA LEU A 22 -1.51 4.80 -0.42
C LEU A 22 -2.09 4.32 -1.74
N THR A 23 -1.68 4.87 -2.85
CA THR A 23 -2.19 4.40 -4.14
C THR A 23 -1.53 3.09 -4.54
N ALA A 24 -2.17 2.36 -5.44
CA ALA A 24 -1.61 1.12 -5.96
C ALA A 24 -0.27 1.38 -6.67
N ALA A 25 -0.11 2.54 -7.28
CA ALA A 25 1.13 2.91 -7.94
C ALA A 25 2.28 3.13 -6.95
N GLU A 26 1.95 3.60 -5.76
CA GLU A 26 2.95 3.84 -4.71
C GLU A 26 3.30 2.58 -3.92
N TYR A 27 2.49 1.55 -4.03
CA TYR A 27 2.67 0.32 -3.25
C TYR A 27 4.04 -0.34 -3.44
N PRO A 28 4.52 -0.55 -4.68
CA PRO A 28 5.83 -1.20 -4.84
C PRO A 28 6.97 -0.47 -4.15
N ALA A 29 6.94 0.87 -4.17
CA ALA A 29 7.99 1.65 -3.51
C ALA A 29 7.91 1.50 -2.00
N ALA A 30 6.70 1.46 -1.43
CA ALA A 30 6.53 1.27 0.01
C ALA A 30 7.07 -0.10 0.43
N VAL A 31 6.80 -1.14 -0.34
CA VAL A 31 7.31 -2.48 -0.07
C VAL A 31 8.84 -2.49 -0.13
N ARG A 32 9.41 -1.88 -1.15
CA ARG A 32 10.87 -1.80 -1.26
C ARG A 32 11.51 -1.02 -0.11
N ALA A 33 10.80 -0.07 0.43
CA ALA A 33 11.27 0.71 1.56
C ALA A 33 11.14 -0.03 2.89
N GLY A 34 10.60 -1.24 2.87
CA GLY A 34 10.52 -2.06 4.07
C GLY A 34 9.19 -2.01 4.81
N ALA A 35 8.14 -1.52 4.19
CA ALA A 35 6.84 -1.49 4.84
C ALA A 35 6.34 -2.90 5.17
N LEU A 36 5.67 -3.03 6.29
CA LEU A 36 5.04 -4.27 6.66
C LEU A 36 3.65 -4.30 6.01
N VAL A 37 3.39 -5.26 5.17
CA VAL A 37 2.09 -5.37 4.51
C VAL A 37 1.21 -6.33 5.28
N VAL A 38 0.03 -5.88 5.65
CA VAL A 38 -0.93 -6.69 6.39
C VAL A 38 -2.19 -6.84 5.54
N ASP A 39 -2.47 -8.08 5.17
CA ASP A 39 -3.63 -8.43 4.34
C ASP A 39 -4.79 -8.80 5.25
N ILE A 40 -5.77 -7.92 5.32
CA ILE A 40 -6.93 -8.12 6.18
C ILE A 40 -8.15 -8.67 5.42
N ARG A 41 -7.95 -9.15 4.20
CA ARG A 41 -9.05 -9.80 3.47
C ARG A 41 -9.47 -11.04 4.22
N SER A 42 -10.73 -11.43 4.01
CA SER A 42 -11.21 -12.67 4.62
C SER A 42 -10.50 -13.86 3.99
N ARG A 43 -10.51 -14.97 4.67
CA ARG A 43 -9.94 -16.21 4.14
C ARG A 43 -10.57 -16.57 2.81
N ALA A 44 -11.91 -16.45 2.72
CA ALA A 44 -12.62 -16.76 1.49
C ALA A 44 -12.19 -15.87 0.32
N GLN A 45 -11.94 -14.58 0.60
CA GLN A 45 -11.46 -13.67 -0.43
C GLN A 45 -10.07 -14.06 -0.91
N ARG A 46 -9.18 -14.40 0.03
CA ARG A 46 -7.84 -14.84 -0.35
C ARG A 46 -7.85 -16.13 -1.15
N GLU A 47 -8.75 -17.06 -0.81
CA GLU A 47 -8.86 -18.30 -1.55
C GLU A 47 -9.34 -18.08 -2.97
N ARG A 48 -10.26 -17.14 -3.18
CA ARG A 48 -10.75 -16.85 -4.52
C ARG A 48 -9.79 -15.99 -5.34
N GLN A 49 -9.11 -15.10 -4.71
CA GLN A 49 -8.32 -14.08 -5.40
C GLN A 49 -6.82 -14.33 -5.36
N GLY A 50 -6.39 -15.29 -4.60
CA GLY A 50 -4.98 -15.58 -4.43
C GLY A 50 -4.36 -14.82 -3.27
N VAL A 51 -3.19 -15.29 -2.83
CA VAL A 51 -2.48 -14.66 -1.73
C VAL A 51 -1.72 -13.46 -2.23
N LEU A 52 -1.49 -12.53 -1.34
CA LEU A 52 -0.65 -11.37 -1.63
C LEU A 52 0.76 -11.69 -1.13
N ALA A 53 1.68 -11.83 -2.04
CA ALA A 53 3.05 -12.23 -1.70
C ALA A 53 3.70 -11.22 -0.76
N GLY A 54 4.36 -11.73 0.26
CA GLY A 54 5.07 -10.88 1.21
C GLY A 54 4.20 -10.26 2.28
N ALA A 55 2.90 -10.44 2.23
CA ALA A 55 1.99 -9.88 3.23
C ALA A 55 1.74 -10.88 4.35
N ILE A 56 1.44 -10.36 5.52
CA ILE A 56 1.00 -11.17 6.63
C ILE A 56 -0.52 -11.16 6.58
N ALA A 57 -1.13 -12.31 6.50
CA ALA A 57 -2.59 -12.43 6.49
C ALA A 57 -3.12 -12.44 7.91
N VAL A 58 -4.00 -11.53 8.22
CA VAL A 58 -4.57 -11.41 9.56
C VAL A 58 -6.05 -11.10 9.41
N GLU A 59 -6.86 -11.63 10.29
CA GLU A 59 -8.26 -11.30 10.29
C GLU A 59 -8.43 -9.81 10.60
N ALA A 60 -9.45 -9.20 10.02
CA ALA A 60 -9.63 -7.76 10.12
C ALA A 60 -9.68 -7.22 11.56
N ARG A 61 -10.47 -7.88 12.41
CA ARG A 61 -10.59 -7.35 13.76
C ARG A 61 -9.34 -7.45 14.59
N PRO A 62 -8.67 -8.59 14.67
CA PRO A 62 -7.42 -8.69 15.41
C PRO A 62 -6.32 -7.80 14.85
N ALA A 63 -6.40 -7.41 13.58
CA ALA A 63 -5.37 -6.61 12.95
C ALA A 63 -5.11 -5.29 13.69
N VAL A 64 -6.18 -4.65 14.16
CA VAL A 64 -6.03 -3.36 14.86
C VAL A 64 -5.14 -3.51 16.09
N ASP A 65 -5.37 -4.56 16.88
CA ASP A 65 -4.57 -4.77 18.08
C ASP A 65 -3.15 -5.21 17.76
N LEU A 66 -2.96 -5.97 16.68
CA LEU A 66 -1.63 -6.40 16.28
C LEU A 66 -0.79 -5.23 15.77
N ILE A 67 -1.42 -4.20 15.27
CA ILE A 67 -0.73 -3.05 14.71
C ILE A 67 -0.54 -1.94 15.74
N ASP A 68 -1.37 -1.87 16.77
CA ASP A 68 -1.21 -0.86 17.79
C ASP A 68 -0.07 -1.26 18.74
N PRO A 69 1.05 -0.53 18.76
CA PRO A 69 2.19 -0.90 19.61
C PRO A 69 1.87 -0.88 21.09
N ARG A 70 0.75 -0.28 21.49
CA ARG A 70 0.36 -0.24 22.90
C ARG A 70 -0.52 -1.42 23.30
N SER A 71 -0.87 -2.28 22.36
CA SER A 71 -1.68 -3.44 22.68
C SER A 71 -0.85 -4.48 23.41
N ALA A 72 -1.51 -5.50 23.93
CA ALA A 72 -0.84 -6.53 24.71
C ALA A 72 0.17 -7.35 23.90
N ALA A 73 -0.08 -7.53 22.62
CA ALA A 73 0.79 -8.37 21.80
C ALA A 73 0.91 -7.82 20.37
N PRO A 74 1.57 -6.70 20.19
CA PRO A 74 1.72 -6.15 18.85
C PRO A 74 2.72 -6.96 18.03
N LEU A 75 2.65 -6.84 16.73
CA LEU A 75 3.65 -7.44 15.87
C LEU A 75 5.00 -6.79 16.12
N ALA A 76 6.05 -7.58 16.14
CA ALA A 76 7.39 -7.08 16.42
C ALA A 76 7.80 -5.95 15.48
N ALA A 77 7.49 -6.08 14.20
CA ALA A 77 7.84 -5.07 13.22
C ALA A 77 7.22 -3.71 13.51
N VAL A 78 6.06 -3.70 14.14
CA VAL A 78 5.39 -2.45 14.53
C VAL A 78 6.17 -1.76 15.63
N GLY A 79 6.66 -2.53 16.57
CA GLY A 79 7.51 -1.99 17.63
C GLY A 79 8.82 -1.42 17.14
N GLU A 80 9.24 -1.83 15.94
CA GLU A 80 10.46 -1.32 15.33
C GLU A 80 10.21 -0.04 14.54
N GLY A 81 9.01 0.47 14.53
CA GLY A 81 8.70 1.70 13.83
C GLY A 81 8.51 1.55 12.32
N ARG A 82 8.31 0.33 11.84
CA ARG A 82 8.09 0.13 10.40
C ARG A 82 6.74 0.68 9.99
N GLU A 83 6.70 1.21 8.79
CA GLU A 83 5.44 1.66 8.23
C GLU A 83 4.59 0.42 7.93
N VAL A 84 3.29 0.54 8.10
CA VAL A 84 2.35 -0.54 7.87
C VAL A 84 1.43 -0.20 6.72
N VAL A 85 1.25 -1.13 5.82
CA VAL A 85 0.32 -0.97 4.70
C VAL A 85 -0.77 -2.02 4.82
N LEU A 86 -2.01 -1.57 4.95
CA LEU A 86 -3.16 -2.45 5.08
C LEU A 86 -3.80 -2.68 3.72
N VAL A 87 -4.14 -3.92 3.44
CA VAL A 87 -4.79 -4.28 2.18
C VAL A 87 -6.10 -5.01 2.49
N SER A 88 -7.21 -4.48 2.02
CA SER A 88 -8.49 -5.17 2.05
C SER A 88 -8.94 -5.41 0.62
N ASP A 89 -10.10 -6.02 0.43
CA ASP A 89 -10.57 -6.40 -0.90
C ASP A 89 -10.72 -5.18 -1.83
N ASP A 90 -11.48 -4.19 -1.41
CA ASP A 90 -11.73 -2.97 -2.18
C ASP A 90 -11.11 -1.71 -1.54
N GLY A 91 -10.40 -1.86 -0.46
CA GLY A 91 -9.76 -0.76 0.23
C GLY A 91 -10.58 -0.12 1.34
N LEU A 92 -11.87 -0.35 1.39
CA LEU A 92 -12.74 0.34 2.35
C LEU A 92 -12.46 -0.05 3.80
N ASP A 93 -12.41 -1.33 4.08
CA ASP A 93 -12.14 -1.78 5.45
C ASP A 93 -10.75 -1.35 5.91
N ALA A 94 -9.77 -1.46 5.02
CA ALA A 94 -8.41 -1.05 5.36
C ALA A 94 -8.35 0.44 5.68
N GLU A 95 -9.08 1.25 4.93
CA GLU A 95 -9.12 2.68 5.17
C GLU A 95 -9.75 3.01 6.51
N LEU A 96 -10.83 2.33 6.85
CA LEU A 96 -11.48 2.52 8.15
C LEU A 96 -10.55 2.13 9.30
N PHE A 97 -9.82 1.02 9.16
CA PHE A 97 -8.88 0.62 10.20
C PHE A 97 -7.69 1.56 10.30
N ALA A 98 -7.22 2.10 9.19
CA ALA A 98 -6.15 3.09 9.22
C ALA A 98 -6.61 4.34 9.95
N LEU A 99 -7.84 4.79 9.69
CA LEU A 99 -8.40 5.94 10.39
C LEU A 99 -8.53 5.68 11.88
N GLU A 100 -8.98 4.50 12.25
CA GLU A 100 -9.10 4.15 13.66
C GLU A 100 -7.74 4.17 14.36
N LEU A 101 -6.74 3.58 13.73
CA LEU A 101 -5.39 3.58 14.28
C LEU A 101 -4.82 4.99 14.42
N HIS A 102 -5.06 5.82 13.42
CA HIS A 102 -4.63 7.22 13.50
C HIS A 102 -5.33 7.95 14.63
N SER A 103 -6.61 7.67 14.88
CA SER A 103 -7.33 8.28 15.97
C SER A 103 -6.79 7.87 17.34
N ARG A 104 -6.12 6.72 17.38
CA ARG A 104 -5.45 6.26 18.60
C ARG A 104 -4.03 6.78 18.71
N GLY A 105 -3.60 7.60 17.77
CA GLY A 105 -2.24 8.13 17.76
C GLY A 105 -1.21 7.23 17.10
N VAL A 106 -1.64 6.14 16.46
CA VAL A 106 -0.72 5.26 15.76
C VAL A 106 -0.45 5.84 14.37
N ARG A 107 0.78 6.21 14.11
CA ARG A 107 1.16 6.80 12.85
C ARG A 107 1.83 5.78 11.96
N GLY A 108 2.02 6.10 10.72
CA GLY A 108 2.72 5.20 9.80
C GLY A 108 1.87 4.04 9.31
N VAL A 109 0.56 4.17 9.38
CA VAL A 109 -0.35 3.15 8.87
C VAL A 109 -1.14 3.75 7.73
N ARG A 110 -1.10 3.11 6.58
CA ARG A 110 -1.85 3.56 5.41
C ARG A 110 -2.57 2.38 4.77
N ALA A 111 -3.69 2.65 4.14
CA ALA A 111 -4.47 1.64 3.42
C ALA A 111 -4.26 1.80 1.93
N VAL A 112 -4.21 0.71 1.20
CA VAL A 112 -4.12 0.78 -0.26
C VAL A 112 -5.48 1.21 -0.81
N ASP A 113 -5.51 2.32 -1.52
CA ASP A 113 -6.71 2.82 -2.15
C ASP A 113 -7.18 1.83 -3.22
N GLY A 114 -8.42 1.43 -3.17
CA GLY A 114 -8.95 0.42 -4.07
C GLY A 114 -8.56 -1.00 -3.71
N GLY A 115 -7.74 -1.18 -2.69
CA GLY A 115 -7.42 -2.48 -2.12
C GLY A 115 -6.73 -3.45 -3.07
N HIS A 116 -6.95 -4.72 -2.82
CA HIS A 116 -6.34 -5.79 -3.60
C HIS A 116 -6.74 -5.71 -5.08
N GLY A 117 -7.98 -5.30 -5.37
CA GLY A 117 -8.42 -5.13 -6.75
C GLY A 117 -7.58 -4.11 -7.51
N ALA A 118 -7.28 -2.99 -6.87
CA ALA A 118 -6.45 -1.96 -7.48
C ALA A 118 -5.01 -2.44 -7.68
N LEU A 119 -4.48 -3.21 -6.74
CA LEU A 119 -3.14 -3.79 -6.88
C LEU A 119 -3.07 -4.75 -8.06
N ARG A 120 -4.11 -5.57 -8.22
CA ARG A 120 -4.16 -6.51 -9.35
C ARG A 120 -4.25 -5.76 -10.68
N ALA A 121 -5.07 -4.72 -10.74
CA ALA A 121 -5.22 -3.92 -11.95
C ALA A 121 -3.91 -3.23 -12.32
N ALA A 122 -3.23 -2.66 -11.34
CA ALA A 122 -1.95 -1.99 -11.57
C ALA A 122 -0.89 -2.97 -12.08
N ARG A 123 -0.88 -4.19 -11.52
CA ARG A 123 0.07 -5.21 -11.97
C ARG A 123 -0.22 -5.65 -13.39
N ALA A 124 -1.49 -5.83 -13.74
CA ALA A 124 -1.88 -6.21 -15.09
C ALA A 124 -1.45 -5.14 -16.10
N LEU A 125 -1.65 -3.86 -15.77
CA LEU A 125 -1.23 -2.77 -16.63
C LEU A 125 0.28 -2.73 -16.81
N ALA A 126 1.03 -2.98 -15.76
CA ALA A 126 2.48 -3.02 -15.84
C ALA A 126 2.96 -4.15 -16.75
N LEU A 127 2.34 -5.32 -16.64
CA LEU A 127 2.69 -6.45 -17.49
C LEU A 127 2.37 -6.19 -18.96
N LEU A 128 1.26 -5.53 -19.24
CA LEU A 128 0.89 -5.17 -20.61
C LEU A 128 1.88 -4.16 -21.19
N SER A 129 2.29 -3.20 -20.39
CA SER A 129 3.26 -2.20 -20.82
C SER A 129 4.61 -2.84 -21.16
N ASP A 130 5.04 -3.77 -20.32
CA ASP A 130 6.29 -4.49 -20.56
C ASP A 130 6.21 -5.33 -21.82
N ALA A 131 5.08 -5.99 -22.05
CA ALA A 131 4.88 -6.79 -23.25
C ALA A 131 4.92 -5.91 -24.49
N GLU A 132 4.29 -4.76 -24.46
CA GLU A 132 4.32 -3.83 -25.58
C GLU A 132 5.73 -3.34 -25.87
N HIS A 133 6.47 -3.05 -24.83
CA HIS A 133 7.85 -2.60 -24.97
C HIS A 133 8.71 -3.67 -25.65
N LEU A 134 8.58 -4.90 -25.21
CA LEU A 134 9.31 -6.02 -25.80
C LEU A 134 8.93 -6.23 -27.27
N LEU A 135 7.65 -6.10 -27.60
CA LEU A 135 7.21 -6.24 -28.99
C LEU A 135 7.79 -5.14 -29.88
N ARG A 136 7.86 -3.92 -29.39
CA ARG A 136 8.46 -2.82 -30.12
C ARG A 136 9.94 -3.05 -30.37
N GLU A 137 10.64 -3.53 -29.35
CA GLU A 137 12.06 -3.82 -29.49
C GLU A 137 12.30 -4.91 -30.51
N ARG A 138 11.50 -5.95 -30.49
CA ARG A 138 11.63 -7.04 -31.49
C ARG A 138 11.35 -6.55 -32.89
N SER A 139 10.34 -5.70 -33.04
CA SER A 139 10.02 -5.14 -34.36
C SER A 139 11.15 -4.27 -34.88
N ALA A 140 11.74 -3.49 -34.02
CA ALA A 140 12.86 -2.63 -34.41
C ALA A 140 14.06 -3.47 -34.88
N ILE A 141 14.33 -4.57 -34.19
CA ILE A 141 15.42 -5.45 -34.56
C ILE A 141 15.13 -6.14 -35.91
N SER A 142 13.88 -6.52 -36.11
CA SER A 142 13.53 -7.22 -37.36
C SER A 142 13.53 -6.30 -38.56
N ALA A 143 13.48 -5.00 -38.37
CA ALA A 143 13.44 -4.05 -39.46
C ALA A 143 14.82 -3.83 -40.11
N HIS A 144 15.84 -4.39 -39.55
CA HIS A 144 17.16 -4.35 -40.09
C HIS A 144 17.53 -5.71 -40.65
#